data_c3e2d8b6ea9f83eac3f040ba3fbc0d36
#
_entry.id   c3e2d8b6ea9f83eac3f040ba3fbc0d36
#
_cell.length_a   1.000
_cell.length_b   1.000
_cell.length_c   1.000
_cell.angle_alpha   90.00
_cell.angle_beta   90.00
_cell.angle_gamma   90.00
#
_symmetry.space_group_name_H-M   'P 1'
#
loop_
_entity.id
_entity.type
_entity.pdbx_description
1 polymer ?
#
loop_
_entity_poly.entity_id
_entity_poly.type
_entity_poly.pdbx_seq_one_letter_code
_entity_poly.pdbx_strand_id
1 'polypeptide(L)'
;DAPHYVYKLEWLARLRESARAWQDAPTALVGDWNICPTDDDVFDVKQFRNSTHVTPAERAAFQAFLDGGWSEVTRDHAPSYTYWDYYRQRFERDRGLKIDFVLGSASFAERVTGAFIDREERDPSVFPGAPSDHAPVVVDLAD
;
A
#
# COMPACT_ATOMS: atom_id res chain seq x y z
N ASP A 1 0.43 4.10 19.14
CA ASP A 1 -0.04 5.26 19.86
C ASP A 1 -1.50 5.57 19.50
N ALA A 2 -2.41 5.52 20.50
CA ALA A 2 -3.84 5.65 20.27
C ALA A 2 -4.27 6.97 19.62
N PRO A 3 -3.73 8.16 20.00
CA PRO A 3 -4.09 9.40 19.31
C PRO A 3 -3.71 9.42 17.84
N HIS A 4 -2.56 8.89 17.47
CA HIS A 4 -2.12 8.81 16.09
C HIS A 4 -2.97 7.83 15.29
N TYR A 5 -3.39 6.75 15.90
CA TYR A 5 -4.27 5.76 15.29
C TYR A 5 -5.64 6.35 14.97
N VAL A 6 -6.25 7.05 15.94
CA VAL A 6 -7.54 7.73 15.73
C VAL A 6 -7.43 8.78 14.63
N TYR A 7 -6.37 9.59 14.67
CA TYR A 7 -6.10 10.59 13.64
C TYR A 7 -6.01 9.96 12.24
N LYS A 8 -5.30 8.83 12.13
CA LYS A 8 -5.17 8.10 10.87
C LYS A 8 -6.53 7.71 10.29
N LEU A 9 -7.40 7.15 11.12
CA LEU A 9 -8.73 6.73 10.67
C LEU A 9 -9.58 7.92 10.24
N GLU A 10 -9.53 9.01 10.97
CA GLU A 10 -10.24 10.25 10.63
C GLU A 10 -9.70 10.86 9.33
N TRP A 11 -8.39 10.85 9.16
CA TRP A 11 -7.75 11.37 7.97
C TRP A 11 -8.15 10.57 6.72
N LEU A 12 -8.17 9.24 6.84
CA LEU A 12 -8.60 8.36 5.74
C LEU A 12 -10.06 8.61 5.36
N ALA A 13 -10.94 8.81 6.33
CA ALA A 13 -12.34 9.10 6.07
C ALA A 13 -12.49 10.45 5.34
N ARG A 14 -11.73 11.46 5.74
CA ARG A 14 -11.73 12.76 5.08
C ARG A 14 -11.16 12.70 3.68
N LEU A 15 -10.08 11.95 3.48
CA LEU A 15 -9.51 11.75 2.16
C LEU A 15 -10.54 11.10 1.23
N ARG A 16 -11.22 10.06 1.70
CA ARG A 16 -12.22 9.35 0.90
C ARG A 16 -13.35 10.29 0.47
N GLU A 17 -13.82 11.14 1.37
CA GLU A 17 -14.87 12.11 1.04
C GLU A 17 -14.38 13.15 0.02
N SER A 18 -13.19 13.71 0.22
CA SER A 18 -12.60 14.67 -0.71
C SER A 18 -12.35 14.06 -2.09
N ALA A 19 -11.90 12.82 -2.12
CA ALA A 19 -11.52 12.15 -3.37
C ALA A 19 -12.72 11.79 -4.25
N ARG A 20 -13.93 11.81 -3.72
CA ARG A 20 -15.16 11.60 -4.51
C ARG A 20 -15.24 12.54 -5.72
N ALA A 21 -14.84 13.79 -5.53
CA ALA A 21 -14.86 14.79 -6.60
C ALA A 21 -13.85 14.49 -7.71
N TRP A 22 -12.88 13.63 -7.47
CA TRP A 22 -11.80 13.31 -8.42
C TRP A 22 -12.06 12.06 -9.24
N GLN A 23 -13.12 11.31 -8.91
CA GLN A 23 -13.39 10.01 -9.55
C GLN A 23 -13.86 10.12 -11.00
N ASP A 24 -14.35 11.29 -11.41
CA ASP A 24 -14.83 11.51 -12.79
C ASP A 24 -13.68 11.69 -13.80
N ALA A 25 -12.46 11.83 -13.33
CA ALA A 25 -11.26 11.97 -14.16
C ALA A 25 -10.32 10.78 -13.88
N PRO A 26 -9.37 10.50 -14.80
CA PRO A 26 -8.33 9.50 -14.54
C PRO A 26 -7.45 9.97 -13.37
N THR A 27 -7.67 9.41 -12.21
CA THR A 27 -7.04 9.83 -10.95
C THR A 27 -6.51 8.63 -10.20
N ALA A 28 -5.35 8.77 -9.58
CA ALA A 28 -4.79 7.76 -8.70
C ALA A 28 -4.44 8.35 -7.35
N LEU A 29 -4.78 7.64 -6.29
CA LEU A 29 -4.37 7.91 -4.92
C LEU A 29 -3.18 7.00 -4.64
N VAL A 30 -2.00 7.58 -4.48
CA VAL A 30 -0.77 6.81 -4.39
C VAL A 30 0.00 7.14 -3.12
N GLY A 31 0.69 6.15 -2.58
CA GLY A 31 1.57 6.35 -1.45
C GLY A 31 1.54 5.22 -0.44
N ASP A 32 2.06 5.53 0.73
CA ASP A 32 2.10 4.63 1.88
C ASP A 32 0.79 4.75 2.66
N TRP A 33 -0.01 3.69 2.62
CA TRP A 33 -1.30 3.64 3.32
C TRP A 33 -1.16 3.15 4.75
N ASN A 34 -0.01 2.57 5.10
CA ASN A 34 0.24 1.99 6.41
C ASN A 34 -0.85 1.00 6.84
N ILE A 35 -1.41 0.28 5.88
CA ILE A 35 -2.43 -0.75 6.09
C ILE A 35 -2.05 -1.97 5.25
N CYS A 36 -2.14 -3.16 5.87
CA CYS A 36 -2.10 -4.44 5.16
C CYS A 36 -3.55 -4.92 5.04
N PRO A 37 -4.20 -4.74 3.87
CA PRO A 37 -5.62 -5.03 3.74
C PRO A 37 -5.98 -6.50 3.94
N THR A 38 -5.06 -7.41 3.66
CA THR A 38 -5.27 -8.86 3.81
C THR A 38 -4.11 -9.50 4.57
N ASP A 39 -4.33 -10.73 5.02
CA ASP A 39 -3.28 -11.48 5.71
C ASP A 39 -2.09 -11.79 4.81
N ASP A 40 -2.31 -11.85 3.49
CA ASP A 40 -1.23 -12.08 2.51
C ASP A 40 -0.29 -10.89 2.38
N ASP A 41 -0.69 -9.72 2.86
CA ASP A 41 0.11 -8.50 2.79
C ASP A 41 1.12 -8.37 3.94
N VAL A 42 1.14 -9.32 4.85
CA VAL A 42 2.04 -9.34 5.99
C VAL A 42 2.71 -10.70 6.11
N PHE A 43 4.01 -10.71 6.42
CA PHE A 43 4.78 -11.96 6.46
C PHE A 43 4.32 -12.92 7.57
N ASP A 44 3.75 -12.41 8.65
CA ASP A 44 3.20 -13.22 9.75
C ASP A 44 2.16 -12.38 10.51
N VAL A 45 0.89 -12.59 10.18
CA VAL A 45 -0.22 -11.81 10.76
C VAL A 45 -0.30 -11.97 12.29
N LYS A 46 0.18 -13.09 12.82
CA LYS A 46 0.14 -13.34 14.27
C LYS A 46 1.02 -12.35 15.03
N GLN A 47 2.14 -11.93 14.44
CA GLN A 47 3.04 -10.95 15.05
C GLN A 47 2.44 -9.55 15.08
N PHE A 48 1.43 -9.29 14.26
CA PHE A 48 0.80 -7.98 14.14
C PHE A 48 -0.59 -7.92 14.77
N ARG A 49 -1.03 -9.00 15.41
CA ARG A 49 -2.34 -9.03 16.07
C ARG A 49 -2.43 -7.88 17.09
N ASN A 50 -3.52 -7.12 17.01
CA ASN A 50 -3.77 -5.94 17.85
C ASN A 50 -2.77 -4.80 17.65
N SER A 51 -1.97 -4.83 16.59
CA SER A 51 -1.08 -3.72 16.27
C SER A 51 -1.54 -3.01 15.00
N THR A 52 -0.96 -1.86 14.73
CA THR A 52 -1.27 -1.07 13.53
C THR A 52 -1.04 -1.91 12.25
N HIS A 53 -1.61 -1.48 11.16
CA HIS A 53 -1.62 -2.06 9.81
C HIS A 53 -2.69 -3.13 9.60
N VAL A 54 -3.04 -3.93 10.60
CA VAL A 54 -3.92 -5.09 10.41
C VAL A 54 -5.21 -5.04 11.22
N THR A 55 -5.50 -3.94 11.91
CA THR A 55 -6.71 -3.87 12.71
C THR A 55 -7.96 -3.90 11.82
N PRO A 56 -9.09 -4.45 12.34
CA PRO A 56 -10.33 -4.44 11.57
C PRO A 56 -10.77 -3.04 11.12
N ALA A 57 -10.57 -2.02 11.95
CA ALA A 57 -10.94 -0.64 11.60
C ALA A 57 -10.08 -0.09 10.46
N GLU A 58 -8.78 -0.37 10.46
CA GLU A 58 -7.88 0.04 9.38
C GLU A 58 -8.25 -0.66 8.08
N ARG A 59 -8.49 -1.96 8.13
CA ARG A 59 -8.90 -2.73 6.95
C ARG A 59 -10.26 -2.28 6.42
N ALA A 60 -11.19 -1.94 7.31
CA ALA A 60 -12.49 -1.39 6.92
C ALA A 60 -12.34 -0.03 6.24
N ALA A 61 -11.44 0.82 6.74
CA ALA A 61 -11.16 2.13 6.14
C ALA A 61 -10.62 1.98 4.72
N PHE A 62 -9.72 1.03 4.49
CA PHE A 62 -9.20 0.73 3.15
C PHE A 62 -10.30 0.18 2.24
N GLN A 63 -11.06 -0.79 2.73
CA GLN A 63 -12.16 -1.41 1.96
C GLN A 63 -13.22 -0.39 1.55
N ALA A 64 -13.45 0.64 2.37
CA ALA A 64 -14.42 1.67 2.05
C ALA A 64 -14.05 2.43 0.76
N PHE A 65 -12.76 2.60 0.45
CA PHE A 65 -12.33 3.18 -0.83
C PHE A 65 -12.73 2.26 -1.98
N LEU A 66 -12.49 0.96 -1.84
CA LEU A 66 -12.83 -0.01 -2.89
C LEU A 66 -14.34 -0.09 -3.10
N ASP A 67 -15.11 -0.10 -2.02
CA ASP A 67 -16.58 -0.10 -2.09
C ASP A 67 -17.11 1.19 -2.73
N GLY A 68 -16.37 2.27 -2.60
CA GLY A 68 -16.72 3.59 -3.16
C GLY A 68 -16.30 3.80 -4.61
N GLY A 69 -15.75 2.77 -5.28
CA GLY A 69 -15.43 2.83 -6.71
C GLY A 69 -13.96 2.99 -7.06
N TRP A 70 -13.07 3.01 -6.05
CA TRP A 70 -11.62 2.98 -6.30
C TRP A 70 -11.15 1.55 -6.48
N SER A 71 -10.19 1.33 -7.38
CA SER A 71 -9.60 0.00 -7.62
C SER A 71 -8.14 0.00 -7.21
N GLU A 72 -7.72 -1.00 -6.43
CA GLU A 72 -6.31 -1.22 -6.17
C GLU A 72 -5.72 -1.91 -7.40
N VAL A 73 -4.84 -1.22 -8.15
CA VAL A 73 -4.44 -1.62 -9.50
C VAL A 73 -3.16 -2.45 -9.55
N THR A 74 -2.49 -2.67 -8.43
CA THR A 74 -1.19 -3.38 -8.44
C THR A 74 -1.29 -4.85 -8.06
N ARG A 75 -2.33 -5.27 -7.36
CA ARG A 75 -2.39 -6.61 -6.75
C ARG A 75 -2.27 -7.75 -7.76
N ASP A 76 -2.95 -7.63 -8.90
CA ASP A 76 -2.94 -8.69 -9.91
C ASP A 76 -1.63 -8.77 -10.68
N HIS A 77 -0.84 -7.69 -10.64
CA HIS A 77 0.42 -7.60 -11.39
C HIS A 77 1.64 -7.75 -10.48
N ALA A 78 1.56 -7.29 -9.24
CA ALA A 78 2.70 -7.18 -8.34
C ALA A 78 2.32 -7.62 -6.92
N PRO A 79 2.05 -8.92 -6.68
CA PRO A 79 1.63 -9.41 -5.37
C PRO A 79 2.82 -9.60 -4.43
N SER A 80 3.61 -8.59 -4.20
CA SER A 80 4.83 -8.64 -3.40
C SER A 80 4.80 -7.57 -2.32
N TYR A 81 5.65 -7.74 -1.31
CA TYR A 81 5.83 -6.73 -0.28
C TYR A 81 6.44 -5.45 -0.87
N THR A 82 6.17 -4.33 -0.20
CA THR A 82 6.68 -3.01 -0.59
C THR A 82 7.58 -2.39 0.48
N TYR A 83 7.66 -3.01 1.65
CA TYR A 83 8.36 -2.49 2.81
C TYR A 83 9.00 -3.62 3.59
N TRP A 84 10.25 -3.41 4.04
CA TRP A 84 10.97 -4.34 4.92
C TRP A 84 11.77 -3.51 5.92
N ASP A 85 11.43 -3.64 7.22
CA ASP A 85 12.19 -3.01 8.28
C ASP A 85 13.66 -3.45 8.22
N TYR A 86 14.57 -2.58 8.62
CA TYR A 86 15.97 -2.96 8.78
C TYR A 86 16.20 -3.83 10.01
N TYR A 87 15.27 -3.80 10.94
CA TYR A 87 15.32 -4.58 12.16
C TYR A 87 15.29 -6.09 11.86
N ARG A 88 16.16 -6.85 12.52
CA ARG A 88 16.21 -8.32 12.43
C ARG A 88 16.33 -8.88 11.01
N GLN A 89 17.03 -8.15 10.14
CA GLN A 89 17.29 -8.63 8.77
C GLN A 89 15.99 -8.98 8.02
N ARG A 90 14.97 -8.15 8.14
CA ARG A 90 13.65 -8.40 7.54
C ARG A 90 13.73 -8.61 6.04
N PHE A 91 14.57 -7.81 5.36
CA PHE A 91 14.71 -7.90 3.91
C PHE A 91 15.36 -9.22 3.49
N GLU A 92 16.49 -9.57 4.09
CA GLU A 92 17.25 -10.80 3.78
C GLU A 92 16.40 -12.03 4.05
N ARG A 93 15.52 -11.98 5.03
CA ARG A 93 14.60 -13.05 5.41
C ARG A 93 13.26 -12.97 4.70
N ASP A 94 13.09 -11.98 3.84
CA ASP A 94 11.85 -11.65 3.13
C ASP A 94 10.63 -11.56 4.06
N ARG A 95 10.79 -10.85 5.17
CA ARG A 95 9.73 -10.62 6.15
C ARG A 95 9.18 -9.21 5.99
N GLY A 96 8.41 -9.00 4.96
CA GLY A 96 7.93 -7.71 4.55
C GLY A 96 6.46 -7.46 4.83
N LEU A 97 6.05 -6.25 4.47
CA LEU A 97 4.65 -5.80 4.47
C LEU A 97 4.33 -5.20 3.11
N LYS A 98 3.10 -5.39 2.65
CA LYS A 98 2.58 -4.64 1.51
C LYS A 98 1.71 -3.53 2.06
N ILE A 99 2.23 -2.31 2.06
CA ILE A 99 1.57 -1.13 2.65
C ILE A 99 1.51 0.07 1.70
N ASP A 100 2.13 -0.04 0.52
CA ASP A 100 2.12 0.99 -0.50
C ASP A 100 1.22 0.55 -1.64
N PHE A 101 0.25 1.39 -2.00
CA PHE A 101 -0.78 1.03 -2.96
C PHE A 101 -1.06 2.17 -3.93
N VAL A 102 -1.61 1.80 -5.08
CA VAL A 102 -2.12 2.72 -6.09
C VAL A 102 -3.61 2.43 -6.25
N LEU A 103 -4.46 3.33 -5.78
CA LEU A 103 -5.90 3.22 -5.94
C LEU A 103 -6.32 4.14 -7.09
N GLY A 104 -6.86 3.55 -8.15
CA GLY A 104 -7.26 4.27 -9.34
C GLY A 104 -8.77 4.46 -9.43
N SER A 105 -9.19 5.59 -9.97
CA SER A 105 -10.57 5.76 -10.45
C SER A 105 -10.82 4.78 -11.59
N ALA A 106 -12.08 4.57 -11.96
CA ALA A 106 -12.42 3.63 -13.02
C ALA A 106 -11.68 3.94 -14.33
N SER A 107 -11.64 5.21 -14.74
CA SER A 107 -10.95 5.60 -15.96
C SER A 107 -9.43 5.51 -15.88
N PHE A 108 -8.85 5.64 -14.69
CA PHE A 108 -7.43 5.37 -14.49
C PHE A 108 -7.17 3.86 -14.57
N ALA A 109 -7.96 3.07 -13.86
CA ALA A 109 -7.78 1.61 -13.78
C ALA A 109 -7.85 0.94 -15.17
N GLU A 110 -8.72 1.44 -16.05
CA GLU A 110 -8.84 0.94 -17.42
C GLU A 110 -7.56 1.10 -18.24
N ARG A 111 -6.70 2.05 -17.88
CA ARG A 111 -5.46 2.35 -18.60
C ARG A 111 -4.27 1.54 -18.09
N VAL A 112 -4.40 0.84 -16.98
CA VAL A 112 -3.30 0.07 -16.39
C VAL A 112 -3.00 -1.15 -17.25
N THR A 113 -1.75 -1.25 -17.73
CA THR A 113 -1.28 -2.38 -18.52
C THR A 113 -0.36 -3.31 -17.76
N GLY A 114 0.18 -2.85 -16.63
CA GLY A 114 1.06 -3.65 -15.80
C GLY A 114 1.50 -2.88 -14.57
N ALA A 115 2.12 -3.60 -13.65
CA ALA A 115 2.72 -3.01 -12.46
C ALA A 115 3.82 -3.92 -11.95
N PHE A 116 4.80 -3.35 -11.24
CA PHE A 116 5.81 -4.14 -10.57
C PHE A 116 6.34 -3.38 -9.35
N ILE A 117 6.97 -4.13 -8.46
CA ILE A 117 7.68 -3.59 -7.30
C ILE A 117 9.17 -3.68 -7.61
N ASP A 118 9.86 -2.55 -7.60
CA ASP A 118 11.29 -2.51 -7.88
C ASP A 118 12.07 -2.87 -6.61
N ARG A 119 12.05 -4.15 -6.28
CA ARG A 119 12.61 -4.69 -5.06
C ARG A 119 14.12 -4.44 -4.94
N GLU A 120 14.81 -4.41 -6.06
CA GLU A 120 16.26 -4.20 -6.11
C GLU A 120 16.67 -2.84 -5.55
N GLU A 121 15.85 -1.82 -5.72
CA GLU A 121 16.09 -0.49 -5.16
C GLU A 121 16.08 -0.48 -3.62
N ARG A 122 15.47 -1.48 -2.99
CA ARG A 122 15.48 -1.65 -1.53
C ARG A 122 16.71 -2.43 -1.05
N ASP A 123 17.39 -3.13 -1.92
CA ASP A 123 18.42 -4.09 -1.56
C ASP A 123 19.74 -3.38 -1.17
N PRO A 124 20.15 -3.43 0.11
CA PRO A 124 21.39 -2.78 0.54
C PRO A 124 22.65 -3.47 0.01
N SER A 125 22.55 -4.68 -0.55
CA SER A 125 23.69 -5.33 -1.19
C SER A 125 23.93 -4.81 -2.60
N VAL A 126 22.91 -4.20 -3.23
CA VAL A 126 23.02 -3.62 -4.56
C VAL A 126 23.44 -2.16 -4.48
N PHE A 127 22.89 -1.41 -3.52
CA PHE A 127 23.15 0.01 -3.37
C PHE A 127 23.91 0.28 -2.07
N PRO A 128 25.13 0.82 -2.14
CA PRO A 128 25.91 1.15 -0.94
C PRO A 128 25.18 2.16 -0.06
N GLY A 129 25.28 1.99 1.24
CA GLY A 129 24.53 2.76 2.20
C GLY A 129 23.18 2.11 2.47
N ALA A 130 22.35 2.76 3.24
CA ALA A 130 21.02 2.24 3.57
C ALA A 130 19.98 2.88 2.65
N PRO A 131 19.49 2.17 1.61
CA PRO A 131 18.37 2.69 0.83
C PRO A 131 17.11 2.81 1.69
N SER A 132 16.06 3.43 1.15
CA SER A 132 14.76 3.49 1.81
C SER A 132 14.32 2.09 2.26
N ASP A 133 13.59 1.99 3.34
CA ASP A 133 12.97 0.74 3.78
C ASP A 133 11.76 0.34 2.91
N HIS A 134 11.32 1.21 2.00
CA HIS A 134 10.32 0.92 0.98
C HIS A 134 10.98 0.66 -0.38
N ALA A 135 10.35 -0.20 -1.19
CA ALA A 135 10.69 -0.36 -2.59
C ALA A 135 9.71 0.46 -3.45
N PRO A 136 10.15 1.02 -4.58
CA PRO A 136 9.25 1.72 -5.48
C PRO A 136 8.16 0.81 -6.03
N VAL A 137 6.94 1.33 -6.12
CA VAL A 137 5.82 0.68 -6.79
C VAL A 137 5.61 1.39 -8.13
N VAL A 138 5.66 0.63 -9.21
CA VAL A 138 5.58 1.17 -10.57
C VAL A 138 4.32 0.66 -11.25
N VAL A 139 3.60 1.56 -11.90
CA VAL A 139 2.39 1.22 -12.67
C VAL A 139 2.57 1.72 -14.09
N ASP A 140 2.35 0.83 -15.06
CA ASP A 140 2.40 1.16 -16.48
C ASP A 140 0.99 1.45 -17.00
N LEU A 141 0.87 2.50 -17.77
CA LEU A 141 -0.41 2.94 -18.33
C LEU A 141 -0.35 2.91 -19.86
N ALA A 142 -1.47 2.57 -20.48
CA ALA A 142 -1.66 2.75 -21.91
C ALA A 142 -1.85 4.23 -22.25
N ASP A 143 -1.43 4.63 -23.43
CA ASP A 143 -1.60 6.00 -23.93
C ASP A 143 -3.07 6.37 -24.16
#